data_6931941af554080c518a7c15cb17c44c
#
_entry.id   6931941af554080c518a7c15cb17c44c
#
_cell.length_a   1.000
_cell.length_b   1.000
_cell.length_c   1.000
_cell.angle_alpha   90.00
_cell.angle_beta   90.00
_cell.angle_gamma   90.00
#
_symmetry.space_group_name_H-M   'P 1'
#
loop_
_entity.id
_entity.type
_entity.pdbx_description
1 polymer ?
#
loop_
_entity_poly.entity_id
_entity_poly.type
_entity_poly.pdbx_seq_one_letter_code
_entity_poly.pdbx_strand_id
1 'polypeptide(L)'
;MAYVDGFVAAVPRANKEAYLRSARAGAKLFLEWGASRVVENWEDDVPNGKLTDFRRAVAAKEDEVIVFSWIEYPDKATREAVQKKMIESPEMGAMEMPFDMGRLIFGVFETLLDV
;
A
#
# COMPACT_ATOMS: atom_id res chain seq x y z
N MET A 1 15.32 13.94 4.78
CA MET A 1 14.46 13.10 5.62
C MET A 1 13.60 12.19 4.76
N ALA A 2 13.54 10.92 5.11
CA ALA A 2 12.75 9.94 4.37
C ALA A 2 11.25 10.15 4.61
N TYR A 3 10.47 9.81 3.60
CA TYR A 3 9.02 9.83 3.64
C TYR A 3 8.46 8.46 3.29
N VAL A 4 7.29 8.16 3.81
CA VAL A 4 6.64 6.87 3.59
C VAL A 4 5.16 7.09 3.28
N ASP A 5 4.70 6.46 2.21
CA ASP A 5 3.28 6.26 1.97
C ASP A 5 2.90 4.93 2.60
N GLY A 6 2.02 4.95 3.60
CA GLY A 6 1.57 3.73 4.28
C GLY A 6 0.11 3.47 4.01
N PHE A 7 -0.26 2.21 3.84
CA PHE A 7 -1.66 1.86 3.65
C PHE A 7 -2.01 0.49 4.24
N VAL A 8 -3.28 0.35 4.54
CA VAL A 8 -3.87 -0.91 4.99
C VAL A 8 -5.06 -1.19 4.09
N ALA A 9 -5.17 -2.42 3.62
CA ALA A 9 -6.27 -2.84 2.74
C ALA A 9 -6.81 -4.20 3.16
N ALA A 10 -8.09 -4.42 2.87
CA ALA A 10 -8.72 -5.73 3.01
C ALA A 10 -8.76 -6.37 1.62
N VAL A 11 -8.14 -7.53 1.48
CA VAL A 11 -8.01 -8.23 0.19
C VAL A 11 -8.64 -9.61 0.31
N PRO A 12 -9.54 -10.00 -0.62
CA PRO A 12 -10.06 -11.36 -0.62
C PRO A 12 -8.93 -12.39 -0.60
N ARG A 13 -9.01 -13.37 0.30
CA ARG A 13 -7.98 -14.39 0.46
C ARG A 13 -7.67 -15.09 -0.87
N ALA A 14 -8.69 -15.33 -1.66
CA ALA A 14 -8.57 -15.98 -2.97
C ALA A 14 -7.79 -15.13 -4.00
N ASN A 15 -7.63 -13.84 -3.74
CA ASN A 15 -6.98 -12.90 -4.67
C ASN A 15 -5.49 -12.68 -4.39
N LYS A 16 -4.85 -13.54 -3.60
CA LYS A 16 -3.44 -13.37 -3.22
C LYS A 16 -2.52 -13.25 -4.43
N GLU A 17 -2.65 -14.14 -5.40
CA GLU A 17 -1.81 -14.12 -6.59
C GLU A 17 -2.08 -12.90 -7.47
N ALA A 18 -3.35 -12.54 -7.62
CA ALA A 18 -3.73 -11.33 -8.37
C ALA A 18 -3.19 -10.07 -7.68
N TYR A 19 -3.26 -10.02 -6.36
CA TYR A 19 -2.71 -8.92 -5.58
C TYR A 19 -1.20 -8.79 -5.79
N LEU A 20 -0.49 -9.91 -5.71
CA LEU A 20 0.97 -9.92 -5.88
C LEU A 20 1.38 -9.45 -7.27
N ARG A 21 0.65 -9.86 -8.31
CA ARG A 21 0.91 -9.38 -9.68
C ARG A 21 0.74 -7.87 -9.79
N SER A 22 -0.35 -7.33 -9.27
CA SER A 22 -0.61 -5.89 -9.27
C SER A 22 0.46 -5.13 -8.48
N ALA A 23 0.82 -5.65 -7.31
CA ALA A 23 1.83 -5.05 -6.45
C ALA A 23 3.20 -5.01 -7.13
N ARG A 24 3.59 -6.09 -7.83
CA ARG A 24 4.86 -6.12 -8.59
C ARG A 24 4.87 -5.11 -9.72
N ALA A 25 3.77 -5.02 -10.47
CA ALA A 25 3.66 -4.06 -11.56
C ALA A 25 3.75 -2.62 -11.05
N GLY A 26 3.04 -2.32 -9.97
CA GLY A 26 3.09 -1.01 -9.33
C GLY A 26 4.46 -0.68 -8.77
N ALA A 27 5.07 -1.64 -8.06
CA ALA A 27 6.40 -1.46 -7.47
C ALA A 27 7.45 -1.12 -8.52
N LYS A 28 7.41 -1.79 -9.68
CA LYS A 28 8.33 -1.51 -10.78
C LYS A 28 8.25 -0.04 -11.20
N LEU A 29 7.04 0.47 -11.37
CA LEU A 29 6.84 1.86 -11.75
C LEU A 29 7.31 2.83 -10.66
N PHE A 30 6.93 2.59 -9.40
CA PHE A 30 7.35 3.44 -8.30
C PHE A 30 8.87 3.52 -8.16
N LEU A 31 9.56 2.39 -8.29
CA LEU A 31 11.03 2.36 -8.22
C LEU A 31 11.66 3.09 -9.40
N GLU A 32 11.14 2.92 -10.61
CA GLU A 32 11.59 3.65 -11.79
C GLU A 32 11.42 5.16 -11.64
N TRP A 33 10.37 5.59 -10.95
CA TRP A 33 10.07 7.02 -10.76
C TRP A 33 10.86 7.66 -9.62
N GLY A 34 11.50 6.87 -8.76
CA GLY A 34 12.36 7.41 -7.71
C GLY A 34 12.11 6.92 -6.29
N ALA A 35 11.11 6.06 -6.07
CA ALA A 35 10.92 5.46 -4.75
C ALA A 35 12.16 4.62 -4.38
N SER A 36 12.49 4.61 -3.09
CA SER A 36 13.63 3.87 -2.57
C SER A 36 13.31 2.39 -2.35
N ARG A 37 12.08 2.10 -1.96
CA ARG A 37 11.68 0.76 -1.56
C ARG A 37 10.17 0.63 -1.56
N VAL A 38 9.67 -0.57 -1.90
CA VAL A 38 8.25 -0.91 -1.80
C VAL A 38 8.15 -2.20 -1.00
N VAL A 39 7.32 -2.21 0.04
CA VAL A 39 7.15 -3.38 0.91
C VAL A 39 5.66 -3.71 1.00
N GLU A 40 5.34 -4.96 0.73
CA GLU A 40 3.98 -5.49 0.80
C GLU A 40 3.94 -6.61 1.83
N ASN A 41 3.06 -6.50 2.82
CA ASN A 41 2.94 -7.52 3.87
C ASN A 41 1.55 -8.11 3.88
N TRP A 42 1.48 -9.43 3.87
CA TRP A 42 0.26 -10.22 3.89
C TRP A 42 -0.02 -10.72 5.31
N GLU A 43 -1.27 -10.65 5.74
CA GLU A 43 -1.67 -11.05 7.09
C GLU A 43 -1.16 -12.44 7.49
N ASP A 44 -0.57 -12.53 8.69
CA ASP A 44 -0.26 -13.79 9.35
C ASP A 44 -1.05 -13.89 10.65
N ASP A 45 -0.81 -12.99 11.59
CA ASP A 45 -1.52 -12.94 12.85
C ASP A 45 -1.95 -11.52 13.17
N VAL A 46 -3.23 -11.22 12.97
CA VAL A 46 -3.82 -9.91 13.19
C VAL A 46 -4.97 -10.06 14.19
N PRO A 47 -4.71 -9.87 15.48
CA PRO A 47 -5.71 -10.10 16.51
C PRO A 47 -6.76 -8.98 16.58
N ASN A 48 -7.93 -9.33 17.10
CA ASN A 48 -8.95 -8.35 17.40
C ASN A 48 -8.53 -7.50 18.59
N GLY A 49 -8.75 -6.20 18.51
CA GLY A 49 -8.52 -5.26 19.59
C GLY A 49 -9.81 -4.99 20.36
N LYS A 50 -9.71 -4.17 21.42
CA LYS A 50 -10.89 -3.77 22.21
C LYS A 50 -11.68 -2.67 21.52
N LEU A 51 -11.05 -1.52 21.28
CA LEU A 51 -11.70 -0.35 20.66
C LEU A 51 -11.66 -0.42 19.15
N THR A 52 -10.52 -0.82 18.60
CA THR A 52 -10.33 -0.97 17.16
C THR A 52 -9.22 -1.98 16.90
N ASP A 53 -9.03 -2.31 15.65
CA ASP A 53 -7.99 -3.21 15.17
C ASP A 53 -7.83 -3.00 13.66
N PHE A 54 -6.88 -3.70 13.04
CA PHE A 54 -6.66 -3.60 11.60
C PHE A 54 -7.92 -3.96 10.80
N ARG A 55 -8.62 -4.99 11.20
CA ARG A 55 -9.79 -5.47 10.45
C ARG A 55 -10.94 -4.46 10.48
N ARG A 56 -11.21 -3.87 11.64
CA ARG A 56 -12.25 -2.85 11.77
C ARG A 56 -11.89 -1.57 11.01
N ALA A 57 -10.61 -1.20 11.01
CA ALA A 57 -10.14 0.02 10.34
C ALA A 57 -10.46 0.02 8.85
N VAL A 58 -10.49 -1.15 8.21
CA VAL A 58 -10.78 -1.29 6.78
C VAL A 58 -12.09 -2.04 6.52
N ALA A 59 -12.93 -2.22 7.53
CA ALA A 59 -14.20 -2.93 7.42
C ALA A 59 -14.05 -4.28 6.72
N ALA A 60 -13.06 -5.07 7.13
CA ALA A 60 -12.73 -6.34 6.49
C ALA A 60 -13.85 -7.37 6.67
N LYS A 61 -14.13 -8.11 5.59
CA LYS A 61 -15.09 -9.22 5.58
C LYS A 61 -14.38 -10.51 6.02
N GLU A 62 -15.15 -11.54 6.34
CA GLU A 62 -14.61 -12.82 6.82
C GLU A 62 -13.64 -13.49 5.86
N ASP A 63 -13.89 -13.39 4.56
CA ASP A 63 -13.05 -13.99 3.52
C ASP A 63 -11.86 -13.12 3.11
N GLU A 64 -11.69 -11.99 3.76
CA GLU A 64 -10.63 -11.03 3.47
C GLU A 64 -9.50 -11.12 4.49
N VAL A 65 -8.29 -10.84 4.02
CA VAL A 65 -7.10 -10.72 4.85
C VAL A 65 -6.62 -9.27 4.84
N ILE A 66 -5.81 -8.91 5.82
CA ILE A 66 -5.23 -7.58 5.92
C ILE A 66 -3.89 -7.56 5.18
N VAL A 67 -3.70 -6.52 4.38
CA VAL A 67 -2.42 -6.17 3.79
C VAL A 67 -1.96 -4.87 4.43
N PHE A 68 -0.73 -4.86 4.91
CA PHE A 68 -0.09 -3.69 5.50
C PHE A 68 1.15 -3.38 4.68
N SER A 69 1.18 -2.22 4.02
CA SER A 69 2.15 -1.95 2.98
C SER A 69 2.65 -0.52 3.03
N TRP A 70 3.84 -0.30 2.47
CA TRP A 70 4.37 1.05 2.40
C TRP A 70 5.34 1.21 1.23
N ILE A 71 5.50 2.47 0.82
CA ILE A 71 6.45 2.91 -0.20
C ILE A 71 7.35 3.95 0.45
N GLU A 72 8.67 3.73 0.35
CA GLU A 72 9.67 4.62 0.94
C GLU A 72 10.25 5.55 -0.12
N TYR A 73 10.49 6.79 0.28
CA TYR A 73 11.10 7.82 -0.57
C TYR A 73 12.26 8.47 0.17
N PRO A 74 13.32 8.89 -0.55
CA PRO A 74 14.47 9.53 0.11
C PRO A 74 14.12 10.89 0.73
N ASP A 75 13.14 11.60 0.17
CA ASP A 75 12.70 12.92 0.63
C ASP A 75 11.30 13.25 0.12
N LYS A 76 10.77 14.36 0.59
CA LYS A 76 9.43 14.83 0.24
C LYS A 76 9.31 15.22 -1.25
N ALA A 77 10.34 15.87 -1.77
CA ALA A 77 10.33 16.33 -3.16
C ALA A 77 10.25 15.15 -4.13
N THR A 78 11.00 14.07 -3.85
CA THR A 78 10.93 12.84 -4.63
C THR A 78 9.54 12.21 -4.56
N ARG A 79 8.97 12.15 -3.36
CA ARG A 79 7.62 11.63 -3.19
C ARG A 79 6.60 12.42 -4.02
N GLU A 80 6.66 13.73 -3.98
CA GLU A 80 5.75 14.59 -4.74
C GLU A 80 5.90 14.37 -6.25
N ALA A 81 7.13 14.22 -6.72
CA ALA A 81 7.41 13.94 -8.13
C ALA A 81 6.84 12.57 -8.55
N VAL A 82 6.99 11.55 -7.69
CA VAL A 82 6.45 10.21 -7.95
C VAL A 82 4.92 10.24 -7.99
N GLN A 83 4.29 10.96 -7.07
CA GLN A 83 2.82 11.11 -7.05
C GLN A 83 2.29 11.73 -8.33
N LYS A 84 2.98 12.74 -8.83
CA LYS A 84 2.62 13.37 -10.10
C LYS A 84 2.67 12.38 -11.26
N LYS A 85 3.75 11.61 -11.34
CA LYS A 85 3.90 10.57 -12.37
C LYS A 85 2.82 9.48 -12.23
N MET A 86 2.49 9.09 -11.01
CA MET A 86 1.43 8.11 -10.76
C MET A 86 0.09 8.57 -11.32
N ILE A 87 -0.29 9.81 -11.07
CA ILE A 87 -1.55 10.39 -11.55
C ILE A 87 -1.57 10.46 -13.08
N GLU A 88 -0.44 10.79 -13.70
CA GLU A 88 -0.32 10.97 -15.15
C GLU A 88 -0.11 9.65 -15.91
N SER A 89 0.22 8.56 -15.23
CA SER A 89 0.58 7.29 -15.86
C SER A 89 -0.63 6.54 -16.43
N PRO A 90 -0.67 6.26 -17.74
CA PRO A 90 -1.70 5.39 -18.32
C PRO A 90 -1.61 3.96 -17.80
N GLU A 91 -0.40 3.46 -17.54
CA GLU A 91 -0.18 2.11 -17.01
C GLU A 91 -0.76 1.96 -15.61
N MET A 92 -0.55 2.95 -14.74
CA MET A 92 -1.10 2.97 -13.40
C MET A 92 -2.63 3.06 -13.42
N GLY A 93 -3.18 3.89 -14.27
CA GLY A 93 -4.63 4.06 -14.43
C GLY A 93 -5.32 2.83 -14.99
N ALA A 94 -4.61 2.01 -15.77
CA ALA A 94 -5.13 0.79 -16.37
C ALA A 94 -4.95 -0.44 -15.45
N MET A 95 -4.23 -0.29 -14.34
CA MET A 95 -3.93 -1.39 -13.44
C MET A 95 -5.18 -1.88 -12.72
N GLU A 96 -5.40 -3.19 -12.77
CA GLU A 96 -6.51 -3.83 -12.07
C GLU A 96 -6.19 -3.96 -10.59
N MET A 97 -7.14 -3.54 -9.73
CA MET A 97 -7.00 -3.67 -8.28
C MET A 97 -7.91 -4.79 -7.79
N PRO A 98 -7.34 -5.91 -7.30
CA PRO A 98 -8.11 -7.09 -6.91
C PRO A 98 -8.72 -6.99 -5.51
N PHE A 99 -9.11 -5.79 -5.09
CA PHE A 99 -9.73 -5.51 -3.80
C PHE A 99 -10.49 -4.18 -3.84
N ASP A 100 -11.30 -3.94 -2.80
CA ASP A 100 -12.11 -2.72 -2.69
C ASP A 100 -11.26 -1.53 -2.26
N MET A 101 -10.95 -0.65 -3.19
CA MET A 101 -10.19 0.58 -2.92
C MET A 101 -10.92 1.56 -2.01
N GLY A 102 -12.24 1.48 -1.94
CA GLY A 102 -13.05 2.38 -1.11
C GLY A 102 -12.88 2.16 0.38
N ARG A 103 -12.36 1.00 0.79
CA ARG A 103 -12.13 0.67 2.19
C ARG A 103 -10.67 0.76 2.61
N LEU A 104 -9.77 1.02 1.67
CA LEU A 104 -8.35 1.22 1.95
C LEU A 104 -8.16 2.47 2.81
N ILE A 105 -7.31 2.38 3.82
CA ILE A 105 -6.85 3.57 4.54
C ILE A 105 -5.42 3.88 4.14
N PHE A 106 -5.10 5.17 4.08
CA PHE A 106 -3.85 5.65 3.52
C PHE A 106 -3.38 6.88 4.28
N GLY A 107 -2.07 7.01 4.41
CA GLY A 107 -1.47 8.21 4.98
C GLY A 107 -0.05 8.40 4.50
N VAL A 108 0.42 9.64 4.60
CA VAL A 108 1.78 10.04 4.28
C VAL A 108 2.48 10.37 5.60
N PHE A 109 3.65 9.80 5.79
CA PHE A 109 4.39 9.92 7.05
C PHE A 109 5.81 10.37 6.80
N GLU A 110 6.29 11.23 7.68
CA GLU A 110 7.70 11.60 7.73
C GLU A 110 8.42 10.60 8.64
N THR A 111 9.49 9.98 8.15
CA THR A 111 10.26 9.05 8.97
C THR A 111 10.94 9.80 10.11
N LEU A 112 10.63 9.45 11.33
CA LEU A 112 11.15 10.09 12.52
C LEU A 112 12.41 9.40 13.06
N LEU A 113 12.45 8.08 12.94
CA LEU A 113 13.56 7.27 13.44
C LEU A 113 13.77 6.06 12.51
N ASP A 114 15.02 5.88 12.10
CA ASP A 114 15.43 4.75 11.26
C ASP A 114 16.84 4.34 11.72
N VAL A 115 16.90 3.30 12.54
CA VAL A 115 18.15 2.81 13.16
C VAL A 115 18.44 1.36 12.82
#